data_7b7f83243da4a3abd567e20df91bea68
#
_entry.id   7b7f83243da4a3abd567e20df91bea68
#
_cell.length_a   1.000
_cell.length_b   1.000
_cell.length_c   1.000
_cell.angle_alpha   90.00
_cell.angle_beta   90.00
_cell.angle_gamma   90.00
#
_symmetry.space_group_name_H-M   'P 1'
#
loop_
_entity.id
_entity.type
_entity.pdbx_description
1 polymer ?
#
loop_
_entity_poly.entity_id
_entity_poly.type
_entity_poly.pdbx_seq_one_letter_code
_entity_poly.pdbx_strand_id
1 'polypeptide(L)'
;MPARAILVAFVVSVSSPAFADCREPETGTKNIPVLSPRLSAVVIGTGRLQFYSAPNANCAMAGVFIIPKDEVIAYARSDDGWSSVMYFNPKTGNDVQGWVRSSRLKTTGTIGQ
;
A
#
# COMPACT_ATOMS: atom_id res chain seq x y z
N MET A 1 -47.19 36.91 -20.03
CA MET A 1 -46.44 36.38 -20.26
C MET A 1 -45.87 35.56 -19.48
N PRO A 2 -45.66 34.67 -19.66
CA PRO A 2 -45.25 33.69 -18.92
C PRO A 2 -43.90 33.72 -18.60
N ALA A 3 -43.71 33.68 -17.51
CA ALA A 3 -42.46 33.63 -17.14
C ALA A 3 -42.02 32.29 -17.21
N ARG A 4 -41.04 31.99 -17.61
CA ARG A 4 -40.66 30.81 -17.66
C ARG A 4 -39.66 30.56 -16.77
N ALA A 5 -39.76 29.79 -16.01
CA ALA A 5 -38.85 29.37 -15.10
C ALA A 5 -37.80 28.65 -15.76
N ILE A 6 -36.66 29.05 -15.63
CA ILE A 6 -35.64 28.42 -16.17
C ILE A 6 -35.13 27.49 -15.24
N LEU A 7 -35.21 26.31 -15.51
CA LEU A 7 -34.77 25.39 -14.69
C LEU A 7 -33.35 25.18 -14.95
N VAL A 8 -32.55 25.63 -14.20
CA VAL A 8 -31.16 25.39 -14.33
C VAL A 8 -30.88 24.11 -13.70
N ALA A 9 -30.77 23.18 -14.47
CA ALA A 9 -30.37 21.94 -13.97
C ALA A 9 -28.95 21.99 -13.61
N PHE A 10 -28.66 21.93 -12.41
CA PHE A 10 -27.34 21.86 -12.04
C PHE A 10 -26.92 20.50 -12.09
N VAL A 11 -26.26 20.15 -13.01
CA VAL A 11 -25.56 18.94 -12.99
C VAL A 11 -24.37 19.18 -12.15
N VAL A 12 -24.46 18.91 -10.98
CA VAL A 12 -23.32 18.89 -10.19
C VAL A 12 -22.66 17.63 -10.57
N SER A 13 -21.81 17.71 -11.49
CA SER A 13 -20.95 16.63 -11.68
C SER A 13 -20.14 16.57 -10.42
N VAL A 14 -20.53 15.77 -9.59
CA VAL A 14 -19.72 15.45 -8.50
C VAL A 14 -18.63 14.67 -9.07
N SER A 15 -17.59 15.30 -9.38
CA SER A 15 -16.40 14.57 -9.56
C SER A 15 -16.13 14.02 -8.20
N SER A 16 -16.59 12.87 -7.97
CA SER A 16 -16.11 12.16 -6.85
C SER A 16 -14.61 12.20 -6.96
N PRO A 17 -13.94 12.61 -5.97
CA PRO A 17 -12.51 12.56 -5.97
C PRO A 17 -12.19 11.15 -6.32
N ALA A 18 -11.38 10.98 -7.27
CA ALA A 18 -10.96 9.69 -7.64
C ALA A 18 -10.39 9.08 -6.40
N PHE A 19 -11.21 8.40 -5.67
CA PHE A 19 -10.67 7.59 -4.66
C PHE A 19 -9.91 6.54 -5.42
N ALA A 20 -8.63 6.61 -5.29
CA ALA A 20 -7.82 5.57 -5.80
C ALA A 20 -8.45 4.28 -5.33
N ASP A 21 -8.58 3.38 -6.22
CA ASP A 21 -9.07 2.07 -5.88
C ASP A 21 -8.04 1.47 -4.94
N CYS A 22 -8.38 1.36 -3.69
CA CYS A 22 -7.48 0.78 -2.70
C CYS A 22 -7.66 -0.72 -2.58
N ARG A 23 -8.18 -1.33 -3.63
CA ARG A 23 -8.27 -2.77 -3.67
C ARG A 23 -6.89 -3.33 -3.93
N GLU A 24 -6.55 -4.38 -3.23
CA GLU A 24 -5.26 -5.00 -3.42
C GLU A 24 -5.18 -5.60 -4.81
N PRO A 25 -4.13 -5.31 -5.57
CA PRO A 25 -4.01 -5.85 -6.92
C PRO A 25 -3.62 -7.33 -6.88
N GLU A 26 -3.83 -8.00 -7.99
CA GLU A 26 -3.37 -9.37 -8.11
C GLU A 26 -1.86 -9.38 -8.19
N THR A 27 -1.23 -10.28 -7.46
CA THR A 27 0.21 -10.47 -7.55
C THR A 27 0.51 -11.64 -8.47
N GLY A 28 1.74 -11.74 -8.89
CA GLY A 28 2.13 -12.77 -9.85
C GLY A 28 2.00 -12.30 -11.29
N THR A 29 1.69 -11.03 -11.49
CA THR A 29 1.62 -10.46 -12.83
C THR A 29 3.00 -9.97 -13.24
N LYS A 30 3.12 -9.55 -14.48
CA LYS A 30 4.38 -9.04 -14.99
C LYS A 30 4.89 -7.85 -14.19
N ASN A 31 3.96 -6.97 -13.75
CA ASN A 31 4.35 -5.76 -13.04
C ASN A 31 4.46 -5.94 -11.52
N ILE A 32 3.89 -7.00 -11.00
CA ILE A 32 3.93 -7.29 -9.57
C ILE A 32 4.25 -8.76 -9.37
N PRO A 33 5.49 -9.15 -9.64
CA PRO A 33 5.86 -10.55 -9.49
C PRO A 33 5.88 -10.97 -8.02
N VAL A 34 5.51 -12.21 -7.81
CA VAL A 34 5.60 -12.81 -6.49
C VAL A 34 7.07 -13.16 -6.23
N LEU A 35 7.50 -12.90 -5.03
CA LEU A 35 8.86 -13.27 -4.64
C LEU A 35 8.85 -14.71 -4.16
N SER A 36 9.65 -15.54 -4.82
CA SER A 36 9.75 -16.94 -4.46
C SER A 36 11.22 -17.37 -4.53
N PRO A 37 11.82 -17.64 -3.39
CA PRO A 37 11.24 -17.61 -2.05
C PRO A 37 10.96 -16.19 -1.57
N ARG A 38 10.17 -16.10 -0.52
CA ARG A 38 9.90 -14.81 0.10
C ARG A 38 11.20 -14.23 0.66
N LEU A 39 11.22 -12.93 0.79
CA LEU A 39 12.42 -12.27 1.27
C LEU A 39 12.21 -11.73 2.68
N SER A 40 13.25 -11.80 3.49
CA SER A 40 13.25 -11.07 4.73
C SER A 40 13.90 -9.72 4.45
N ALA A 41 13.41 -8.70 5.08
CA ALA A 41 13.92 -7.35 4.88
C ALA A 41 13.82 -6.55 6.16
N VAL A 42 14.67 -5.54 6.27
CA VAL A 42 14.69 -4.67 7.44
C VAL A 42 14.38 -3.25 6.97
N VAL A 43 13.67 -2.51 7.80
CA VAL A 43 13.33 -1.13 7.49
C VAL A 43 14.57 -0.26 7.66
N ILE A 44 14.89 0.52 6.63
CA ILE A 44 16.02 1.44 6.65
C ILE A 44 15.51 2.87 6.46
N GLY A 45 16.41 3.83 6.56
CA GLY A 45 16.07 5.23 6.42
C GLY A 45 15.68 5.84 7.74
N THR A 46 15.08 7.02 7.71
CA THR A 46 14.67 7.71 8.91
C THR A 46 13.17 7.89 8.93
N GLY A 47 12.61 7.88 10.11
CA GLY A 47 11.18 8.11 10.26
C GLY A 47 10.34 6.86 10.05
N ARG A 48 9.07 7.01 10.32
CA ARG A 48 8.13 5.91 10.21
C ARG A 48 7.97 5.44 8.78
N LEU A 49 7.75 4.16 8.60
CA LEU A 49 7.41 3.61 7.30
C LEU A 49 5.93 3.31 7.29
N GLN A 50 5.18 4.11 6.56
CA GLN A 50 3.73 4.01 6.50
C GLN A 50 3.29 2.77 5.73
N PHE A 51 2.26 2.09 6.22
CA PHE A 51 1.61 1.01 5.50
C PHE A 51 0.48 1.54 4.64
N TYR A 52 0.26 0.89 3.51
CA TYR A 52 -0.81 1.23 2.57
C TYR A 52 -1.59 -0.04 2.26
N SER A 53 -2.88 0.10 2.03
CA SER A 53 -3.73 -1.06 1.73
C SER A 53 -3.61 -1.51 0.28
N ALA A 54 -3.02 -0.69 -0.56
CA ALA A 54 -2.75 -1.00 -1.95
C ALA A 54 -1.50 -0.22 -2.35
N PRO A 55 -0.81 -0.58 -3.43
CA PRO A 55 0.39 0.13 -3.84
C PRO A 55 0.05 1.47 -4.49
N ASN A 56 -0.47 2.37 -3.69
CA ASN A 56 -0.94 3.67 -4.14
C ASN A 56 -0.81 4.64 -2.98
N ALA A 57 -0.24 5.82 -3.24
CA ALA A 57 0.01 6.81 -2.21
C ALA A 57 -1.27 7.33 -1.55
N ASN A 58 -2.43 7.15 -2.19
CA ASN A 58 -3.69 7.59 -1.64
C ASN A 58 -4.37 6.54 -0.75
N CYS A 59 -3.73 5.41 -0.56
CA CYS A 59 -4.32 4.30 0.18
C CYS A 59 -3.66 4.06 1.52
N ALA A 60 -3.19 5.12 2.17
CA ALA A 60 -2.51 4.97 3.45
C ALA A 60 -3.44 4.38 4.51
N MET A 61 -2.91 3.47 5.30
CA MET A 61 -3.64 2.90 6.42
C MET A 61 -3.34 3.77 7.63
N ALA A 62 -4.28 4.64 7.98
CA ALA A 62 -4.04 5.63 9.02
C ALA A 62 -3.56 5.02 10.33
N GLY A 63 -2.46 5.53 10.84
CA GLY A 63 -1.93 5.06 12.11
C GLY A 63 -1.19 3.74 12.07
N VAL A 64 -1.03 3.12 10.89
CA VAL A 64 -0.36 1.84 10.78
C VAL A 64 1.01 2.05 10.15
N PHE A 65 2.05 1.81 10.93
CA PHE A 65 3.41 2.05 10.46
C PHE A 65 4.40 1.17 11.22
N ILE A 66 5.59 1.06 10.67
CA ILE A 66 6.70 0.40 11.34
C ILE A 66 7.88 1.38 11.35
N ILE A 67 8.92 1.05 12.04
CA ILE A 67 10.04 1.97 12.22
C ILE A 67 11.35 1.34 11.77
N PRO A 68 12.39 2.13 11.60
CA PRO A 68 13.68 1.57 11.19
C PRO A 68 14.15 0.44 12.11
N LYS A 69 14.72 -0.56 11.50
CA LYS A 69 15.20 -1.80 12.13
C LYS A 69 14.13 -2.85 12.35
N ASP A 70 12.85 -2.49 12.16
CA ASP A 70 11.80 -3.52 12.17
C ASP A 70 12.01 -4.44 10.98
N GLU A 71 11.67 -5.71 11.15
CA GLU A 71 11.83 -6.71 10.11
C GLU A 71 10.50 -7.13 9.55
N VAL A 72 10.46 -7.34 8.25
CA VAL A 72 9.24 -7.75 7.56
C VAL A 72 9.55 -8.92 6.64
N ILE A 73 8.50 -9.60 6.22
CA ILE A 73 8.58 -10.61 5.18
C ILE A 73 7.96 -10.01 3.95
N ALA A 74 8.69 -10.00 2.84
CA ALA A 74 8.19 -9.46 1.58
C ALA A 74 7.71 -10.58 0.68
N TYR A 75 6.50 -10.45 0.18
CA TYR A 75 5.84 -11.47 -0.64
C TYR A 75 5.83 -11.13 -2.12
N ALA A 76 5.74 -9.87 -2.45
CA ALA A 76 5.67 -9.42 -3.83
C ALA A 76 6.25 -8.02 -3.93
N ARG A 77 6.65 -7.63 -5.12
CA ARG A 77 7.23 -6.31 -5.32
C ARG A 77 6.74 -5.77 -6.65
N SER A 78 6.23 -4.57 -6.65
CA SER A 78 5.79 -3.97 -7.90
C SER A 78 6.97 -3.28 -8.58
N ASP A 79 6.85 -3.11 -9.87
CA ASP A 79 7.93 -2.49 -10.65
C ASP A 79 8.00 -0.97 -10.44
N ASP A 80 7.01 -0.39 -9.77
CA ASP A 80 7.01 1.04 -9.48
C ASP A 80 7.35 1.36 -8.02
N GLY A 81 7.97 0.43 -7.32
CA GLY A 81 8.58 0.74 -6.02
C GLY A 81 7.79 0.39 -4.78
N TRP A 82 6.85 -0.54 -4.89
CA TRP A 82 6.10 -0.98 -3.72
C TRP A 82 6.40 -2.42 -3.38
N SER A 83 6.31 -2.76 -2.11
CA SER A 83 6.49 -4.13 -1.65
C SER A 83 5.30 -4.54 -0.79
N SER A 84 4.77 -5.72 -1.07
CA SER A 84 3.73 -6.31 -0.23
C SER A 84 4.44 -7.04 0.88
N VAL A 85 4.17 -6.67 2.11
CA VAL A 85 4.92 -7.17 3.25
C VAL A 85 4.00 -7.54 4.42
N MET A 86 4.54 -8.34 5.32
CA MET A 86 3.90 -8.63 6.59
C MET A 86 4.87 -8.30 7.71
N TYR A 87 4.39 -7.60 8.71
CA TYR A 87 5.14 -7.34 9.92
C TYR A 87 4.48 -8.07 11.08
N PHE A 88 5.26 -8.86 11.80
CA PHE A 88 4.77 -9.56 12.97
C PHE A 88 5.33 -8.84 14.18
N ASN A 89 4.43 -8.39 15.08
CA ASN A 89 4.85 -7.71 16.29
C ASN A 89 5.04 -8.76 17.40
N PRO A 90 6.27 -9.02 17.79
CA PRO A 90 6.51 -10.07 18.78
C PRO A 90 5.99 -9.74 20.17
N LYS A 91 5.75 -8.46 20.45
CA LYS A 91 5.27 -8.09 21.78
C LYS A 91 3.79 -8.34 21.94
N THR A 92 3.00 -8.13 20.88
CA THR A 92 1.56 -8.28 20.95
C THR A 92 1.07 -9.56 20.31
N GLY A 93 1.88 -10.18 19.47
CA GLY A 93 1.47 -11.36 18.72
C GLY A 93 0.61 -11.02 17.50
N ASN A 94 0.40 -9.74 17.23
CA ASN A 94 -0.40 -9.32 16.07
C ASN A 94 0.46 -9.15 14.86
N ASP A 95 -0.14 -9.34 13.69
CA ASP A 95 0.56 -9.07 12.45
C ASP A 95 -0.19 -8.02 11.65
N VAL A 96 0.51 -7.40 10.72
CA VAL A 96 -0.04 -6.40 9.83
C VAL A 96 0.45 -6.72 8.44
N GLN A 97 -0.45 -6.73 7.49
CA GLN A 97 -0.08 -6.91 6.09
C GLN A 97 -0.44 -5.66 5.32
N GLY A 98 0.35 -5.33 4.35
CA GLY A 98 0.08 -4.18 3.52
C GLY A 98 1.25 -3.91 2.59
N TRP A 99 1.22 -2.72 2.02
CA TRP A 99 2.22 -2.29 1.05
C TRP A 99 3.05 -1.18 1.65
N VAL A 100 4.34 -1.20 1.38
CA VAL A 100 5.25 -0.15 1.82
C VAL A 100 6.17 0.21 0.66
N ARG A 101 6.82 1.35 0.76
CA ARG A 101 7.77 1.74 -0.26
C ARG A 101 9.00 0.85 -0.23
N SER A 102 9.34 0.27 -1.36
CA SER A 102 10.49 -0.64 -1.44
C SER A 102 11.81 0.05 -1.12
N SER A 103 11.90 1.35 -1.37
CA SER A 103 13.13 2.09 -1.10
C SER A 103 13.48 2.15 0.39
N ARG A 104 12.51 1.85 1.25
CA ARG A 104 12.73 1.85 2.69
C ARG A 104 13.05 0.47 3.25
N LEU A 105 13.26 -0.51 2.37
CA LEU A 105 13.55 -1.88 2.79
C LEU A 105 14.91 -2.32 2.26
N LYS A 106 15.64 -3.03 3.10
CA LYS A 106 16.88 -3.66 2.71
C LYS A 106 16.71 -5.15 2.86
N THR A 107 16.85 -5.89 1.78
CA THR A 107 16.72 -7.34 1.82
C THR A 107 17.84 -7.94 2.64
N THR A 108 17.53 -8.79 3.58
CA THR A 108 18.51 -9.42 4.44
C THR A 108 18.66 -10.93 4.20
N GLY A 109 17.75 -11.53 3.46
CA GLY A 109 17.84 -12.96 3.17
C GLY A 109 16.56 -13.46 2.56
N THR A 110 16.43 -14.77 2.52
CA THR A 110 15.23 -15.42 2.02
C THR A 110 14.58 -16.20 3.15
N ILE A 111 13.29 -16.38 3.07
CA ILE A 111 12.54 -17.11 4.06
C ILE A 111 11.84 -18.28 3.39
N GLY A 112 11.97 -19.41 3.98
CA GLY A 112 11.40 -20.63 3.45
C GLY A 112 12.27 -21.16 2.33
N GLN A 113 11.85 -22.09 1.66
CA GLN A 113 12.67 -22.56 0.66
C GLN A 113 11.97 -22.98 -0.38
#